data_1a2c52ccd34e08e1043809ccc7ecb3ad
#
_entry.id   1a2c52ccd34e08e1043809ccc7ecb3ad
#
_cell.length_a   1.000
_cell.length_b   1.000
_cell.length_c   1.000
_cell.angle_alpha   90.00
_cell.angle_beta   90.00
_cell.angle_gamma   90.00
#
_symmetry.space_group_name_H-M   'P 1'
#
loop_
_entity.id
_entity.type
_entity.pdbx_description
1 polymer ?
#
loop_
_entity_poly.entity_id
_entity_poly.type
_entity_poly.pdbx_seq_one_letter_code
_entity_poly.pdbx_strand_id
1 'polypeptide(L)'
;MKTNIQALMNLISEMEKNLNNLTYVLDGYAINTSVQELDGKINIIEDNKEEFDLSLAKIEKDINEISRLKAILYQKNNEFKLSDERNIQEAIVDNTNLRKLKTTYERLLLLKNSKRRVTEVNNSYFECKNINFDSKELREKLEKIDQDIQKTDFEISKLNSIEFEI
;
A
#
# COMPACT_ATOMS: atom_id res chain seq x y z
N MET A 1 -24.69 10.81 -0.14
CA MET A 1 -24.09 10.79 1.21
C MET A 1 -22.84 11.68 1.18
N LYS A 2 -22.68 12.59 2.20
CA LYS A 2 -21.45 13.39 2.28
C LYS A 2 -20.31 12.57 2.85
N THR A 3 -19.16 12.66 2.24
CA THR A 3 -17.92 11.96 2.64
C THR A 3 -16.70 12.78 2.22
N ASN A 4 -15.49 12.30 2.57
CA ASN A 4 -14.23 12.83 2.09
C ASN A 4 -13.30 11.68 1.67
N ILE A 5 -12.17 12.01 1.05
CA ILE A 5 -11.23 10.98 0.55
C ILE A 5 -10.77 10.06 1.68
N GLN A 6 -10.43 10.60 2.86
CA GLN A 6 -9.96 9.79 3.99
C GLN A 6 -11.02 8.81 4.49
N ALA A 7 -12.27 9.28 4.63
CA ALA A 7 -13.38 8.42 5.05
C ALA A 7 -13.69 7.34 3.99
N LEU A 8 -13.61 7.70 2.71
CA LEU A 8 -13.81 6.77 1.60
C LEU A 8 -12.75 5.67 1.57
N MET A 9 -11.48 6.02 1.76
CA MET A 9 -10.38 5.06 1.87
C MET A 9 -10.57 4.09 3.05
N ASN A 10 -10.97 4.60 4.21
CA ASN A 10 -11.24 3.78 5.39
C ASN A 10 -12.41 2.81 5.13
N LEU A 11 -13.49 3.29 4.52
CA LEU A 11 -14.65 2.45 4.15
C LEU A 11 -14.25 1.33 3.19
N ILE A 12 -13.49 1.65 2.13
CA ILE A 12 -13.00 0.65 1.18
C ILE A 12 -12.15 -0.40 1.89
N SER A 13 -11.22 0.03 2.75
CA SER A 13 -10.34 -0.88 3.50
C SER A 13 -11.11 -1.82 4.44
N GLU A 14 -12.15 -1.30 5.11
CA GLU A 14 -13.02 -2.11 5.96
C GLU A 14 -13.82 -3.12 5.14
N MET A 15 -14.38 -2.70 4.01
CA MET A 15 -15.10 -3.60 3.11
C MET A 15 -14.19 -4.70 2.53
N GLU A 16 -12.97 -4.38 2.13
CA GLU A 16 -11.99 -5.38 1.65
C GLU A 16 -11.63 -6.40 2.73
N LYS A 17 -11.44 -5.94 3.97
CA LYS A 17 -11.19 -6.83 5.11
C LYS A 17 -12.37 -7.77 5.36
N ASN A 18 -13.61 -7.25 5.32
CA ASN A 18 -14.81 -8.05 5.50
C ASN A 18 -14.99 -9.04 4.34
N LEU A 19 -14.72 -8.63 3.10
CA LEU A 19 -14.75 -9.49 1.92
C LEU A 19 -13.77 -10.66 2.06
N ASN A 20 -12.54 -10.42 2.50
CA ASN A 20 -11.56 -11.49 2.73
C ASN A 20 -12.05 -12.50 3.77
N ASN A 21 -12.68 -12.02 4.87
CA ASN A 21 -13.25 -12.90 5.89
C ASN A 21 -14.40 -13.75 5.32
N LEU A 22 -15.31 -13.14 4.54
CA LEU A 22 -16.43 -13.85 3.90
C LEU A 22 -15.94 -14.90 2.90
N THR A 23 -14.90 -14.59 2.11
CA THR A 23 -14.30 -15.53 1.17
C THR A 23 -13.73 -16.74 1.90
N TYR A 24 -13.07 -16.52 3.04
CA TYR A 24 -12.55 -17.64 3.85
C TYR A 24 -13.67 -18.52 4.42
N VAL A 25 -14.76 -17.91 4.88
CA VAL A 25 -15.91 -18.66 5.43
C VAL A 25 -16.66 -19.42 4.33
N LEU A 26 -16.72 -18.87 3.10
CA LEU A 26 -17.40 -19.48 1.95
C LEU A 26 -16.84 -20.88 1.63
N ASP A 27 -15.53 -21.08 1.77
CA ASP A 27 -14.88 -22.39 1.55
C ASP A 27 -15.47 -23.47 2.45
N GLY A 28 -15.83 -23.12 3.70
CA GLY A 28 -16.50 -24.02 4.63
C GLY A 28 -17.92 -24.39 4.21
N TYR A 29 -18.65 -23.48 3.56
CA TYR A 29 -20.01 -23.73 3.08
C TYR A 29 -20.08 -24.40 1.69
N ALA A 30 -18.94 -24.50 1.00
CA ALA A 30 -18.88 -25.07 -0.35
C ALA A 30 -19.11 -26.61 -0.40
N ILE A 31 -19.16 -27.27 0.75
CA ILE A 31 -19.22 -28.73 0.85
C ILE A 31 -20.39 -29.13 1.75
N ASN A 32 -21.23 -30.06 1.25
CA ASN A 32 -22.25 -30.74 2.04
C ASN A 32 -21.71 -32.12 2.47
N THR A 33 -22.09 -32.56 3.66
CA THR A 33 -21.71 -33.88 4.17
C THR A 33 -22.92 -34.80 4.17
N SER A 34 -22.79 -35.98 3.58
CA SER A 34 -23.79 -37.00 3.58
C SER A 34 -23.21 -38.39 3.88
N VAL A 35 -23.99 -39.29 4.43
CA VAL A 35 -23.68 -40.72 4.62
C VAL A 35 -24.54 -41.54 3.71
N GLN A 36 -23.95 -42.45 2.94
CA GLN A 36 -24.64 -43.45 2.18
C GLN A 36 -24.58 -44.75 2.93
N GLU A 37 -25.77 -45.31 3.25
CA GLU A 37 -25.89 -46.62 3.88
C GLU A 37 -25.68 -47.75 2.86
N LEU A 38 -25.39 -48.99 3.36
CA LEU A 38 -25.11 -50.12 2.49
C LEU A 38 -26.31 -50.53 1.60
N ASP A 39 -27.49 -50.18 1.99
CA ASP A 39 -28.72 -50.37 1.20
C ASP A 39 -28.91 -49.28 0.11
N GLY A 40 -27.99 -48.31 0.02
CA GLY A 40 -28.00 -47.24 -0.94
C GLY A 40 -28.75 -45.97 -0.48
N LYS A 41 -29.34 -45.95 0.73
CA LYS A 41 -30.01 -44.77 1.28
C LYS A 41 -28.98 -43.71 1.65
N ILE A 42 -29.28 -42.46 1.21
CA ILE A 42 -28.41 -41.30 1.47
C ILE A 42 -29.08 -40.46 2.59
N ASN A 43 -28.35 -40.22 3.64
CA ASN A 43 -28.71 -39.31 4.73
C ASN A 43 -27.77 -38.09 4.72
N ILE A 44 -28.33 -36.91 4.51
CA ILE A 44 -27.58 -35.65 4.57
C ILE A 44 -27.36 -35.33 6.05
N ILE A 45 -26.09 -35.14 6.45
CA ILE A 45 -25.70 -34.78 7.82
C ILE A 45 -25.58 -33.26 7.93
N GLU A 46 -25.05 -32.62 6.89
CA GLU A 46 -24.81 -31.18 6.86
C GLU A 46 -25.14 -30.65 5.46
N ASP A 47 -26.04 -29.71 5.40
CA ASP A 47 -26.43 -29.00 4.17
C ASP A 47 -26.18 -27.53 4.32
N ASN A 48 -25.17 -27.02 3.63
CA ASN A 48 -24.72 -25.65 3.68
C ASN A 48 -25.12 -24.87 2.41
N LYS A 49 -26.06 -25.39 1.62
CA LYS A 49 -26.40 -24.81 0.31
C LYS A 49 -26.95 -23.39 0.43
N GLU A 50 -27.81 -23.13 1.39
CA GLU A 50 -28.42 -21.81 1.59
C GLU A 50 -27.36 -20.79 2.06
N GLU A 51 -26.53 -21.16 3.03
CA GLU A 51 -25.44 -20.33 3.54
C GLU A 51 -24.41 -20.00 2.45
N PHE A 52 -24.10 -20.98 1.60
CA PHE A 52 -23.21 -20.80 0.45
C PHE A 52 -23.79 -19.77 -0.53
N ASP A 53 -25.06 -19.94 -0.95
CA ASP A 53 -25.70 -19.06 -1.93
C ASP A 53 -25.81 -17.62 -1.40
N LEU A 54 -26.18 -17.45 -0.13
CA LEU A 54 -26.27 -16.13 0.52
C LEU A 54 -24.89 -15.46 0.64
N SER A 55 -23.88 -16.23 1.02
CA SER A 55 -22.51 -15.72 1.16
C SER A 55 -21.92 -15.33 -0.19
N LEU A 56 -22.11 -16.15 -1.22
CA LEU A 56 -21.66 -15.87 -2.58
C LEU A 56 -22.31 -14.60 -3.14
N ALA A 57 -23.64 -14.48 -3.02
CA ALA A 57 -24.37 -13.30 -3.49
C ALA A 57 -23.91 -12.01 -2.77
N LYS A 58 -23.59 -12.11 -1.47
CA LYS A 58 -23.03 -10.99 -0.70
C LYS A 58 -21.64 -10.62 -1.19
N ILE A 59 -20.75 -11.59 -1.43
CA ILE A 59 -19.41 -11.38 -1.97
C ILE A 59 -19.48 -10.64 -3.31
N GLU A 60 -20.33 -11.09 -4.23
CA GLU A 60 -20.50 -10.45 -5.55
C GLU A 60 -20.98 -9.01 -5.42
N LYS A 61 -21.93 -8.74 -4.52
CA LYS A 61 -22.42 -7.39 -4.23
C LYS A 61 -21.33 -6.50 -3.66
N ASP A 62 -20.57 -7.00 -2.68
CA ASP A 62 -19.52 -6.23 -2.01
C ASP A 62 -18.36 -5.90 -2.98
N ILE A 63 -17.98 -6.83 -3.87
CA ILE A 63 -17.01 -6.59 -4.95
C ILE A 63 -17.44 -5.44 -5.86
N ASN A 64 -18.71 -5.45 -6.30
CA ASN A 64 -19.24 -4.42 -7.16
C ASN A 64 -19.24 -3.05 -6.47
N GLU A 65 -19.63 -3.00 -5.19
CA GLU A 65 -19.64 -1.76 -4.42
C GLU A 65 -18.21 -1.24 -4.15
N ILE A 66 -17.26 -2.10 -3.80
CA ILE A 66 -15.83 -1.74 -3.67
C ILE A 66 -15.31 -1.15 -4.98
N SER A 67 -15.65 -1.75 -6.12
CA SER A 67 -15.25 -1.26 -7.44
C SER A 67 -15.81 0.13 -7.73
N ARG A 68 -17.09 0.38 -7.40
CA ARG A 68 -17.73 1.69 -7.52
C ARG A 68 -17.03 2.74 -6.65
N LEU A 69 -16.78 2.41 -5.38
CA LEU A 69 -16.14 3.34 -4.43
C LEU A 69 -14.70 3.66 -4.84
N LYS A 70 -13.94 2.68 -5.32
CA LYS A 70 -12.59 2.90 -5.86
C LYS A 70 -12.60 3.81 -7.09
N ALA A 71 -13.57 3.66 -7.99
CA ALA A 71 -13.70 4.54 -9.14
C ALA A 71 -13.93 6.00 -8.70
N ILE A 72 -14.78 6.24 -7.71
CA ILE A 72 -15.00 7.58 -7.13
C ILE A 72 -13.71 8.11 -6.50
N LEU A 73 -13.00 7.28 -5.72
CA LEU A 73 -11.74 7.66 -5.10
C LEU A 73 -10.70 8.12 -6.13
N TYR A 74 -10.53 7.35 -7.21
CA TYR A 74 -9.60 7.70 -8.30
C TYR A 74 -10.01 8.98 -9.02
N GLN A 75 -11.32 9.16 -9.26
CA GLN A 75 -11.83 10.39 -9.85
C GLN A 75 -11.49 11.58 -8.96
N LYS A 76 -11.75 11.53 -7.65
CA LYS A 76 -11.47 12.62 -6.71
C LYS A 76 -9.98 12.91 -6.57
N ASN A 77 -9.12 11.88 -6.56
CA ASN A 77 -7.68 12.05 -6.58
C ASN A 77 -7.17 12.79 -7.84
N ASN A 78 -7.86 12.66 -8.96
CA ASN A 78 -7.53 13.38 -10.19
C ASN A 78 -8.15 14.79 -10.26
N GLU A 79 -9.29 15.01 -9.61
CA GLU A 79 -9.97 16.33 -9.58
C GLU A 79 -9.27 17.32 -8.64
N PHE A 80 -8.87 16.86 -7.45
CA PHE A 80 -8.28 17.74 -6.45
C PHE A 80 -6.83 18.06 -6.78
N LYS A 81 -6.49 19.35 -6.75
CA LYS A 81 -5.15 19.84 -7.10
C LYS A 81 -4.46 20.49 -5.92
N LEU A 82 -3.16 20.25 -5.83
CA LEU A 82 -2.25 20.92 -4.91
C LEU A 82 -2.00 22.37 -5.38
N SER A 83 -1.30 23.14 -4.56
CA SER A 83 -0.92 24.54 -4.86
C SER A 83 -0.01 24.69 -6.08
N ASP A 84 0.65 23.64 -6.50
CA ASP A 84 1.54 23.55 -7.66
C ASP A 84 0.87 22.92 -8.91
N GLU A 85 -0.46 22.86 -8.93
CA GLU A 85 -1.29 22.34 -10.02
C GLU A 85 -1.24 20.82 -10.25
N ARG A 86 -0.40 20.09 -9.54
CA ARG A 86 -0.44 18.61 -9.57
C ARG A 86 -1.73 18.11 -8.94
N ASN A 87 -2.29 17.03 -9.48
CA ASN A 87 -3.38 16.34 -8.80
C ASN A 87 -2.82 15.45 -7.65
N ILE A 88 -3.72 14.97 -6.79
CA ILE A 88 -3.31 14.12 -5.64
C ILE A 88 -2.57 12.85 -6.11
N GLN A 89 -3.00 12.24 -7.22
CA GLN A 89 -2.36 11.03 -7.73
C GLN A 89 -0.93 11.29 -8.20
N GLU A 90 -0.69 12.37 -8.93
CA GLU A 90 0.65 12.80 -9.35
C GLU A 90 1.53 13.09 -8.14
N ALA A 91 1.02 13.82 -7.16
CA ALA A 91 1.74 14.16 -5.95
C ALA A 91 2.15 12.91 -5.13
N ILE A 92 1.28 11.90 -5.04
CA ILE A 92 1.59 10.62 -4.38
C ILE A 92 2.73 9.89 -5.10
N VAL A 93 2.70 9.84 -6.43
CA VAL A 93 3.76 9.18 -7.23
C VAL A 93 5.09 9.90 -7.04
N ASP A 94 5.11 11.24 -7.12
CA ASP A 94 6.31 12.04 -6.92
C ASP A 94 6.90 11.86 -5.52
N ASN A 95 6.06 11.93 -4.46
CA ASN A 95 6.50 11.71 -3.09
C ASN A 95 7.06 10.30 -2.88
N THR A 96 6.47 9.30 -3.53
CA THR A 96 7.00 7.92 -3.47
C THR A 96 8.41 7.85 -4.05
N ASN A 97 8.67 8.54 -5.16
CA ASN A 97 9.99 8.59 -5.78
C ASN A 97 10.98 9.41 -4.95
N LEU A 98 10.56 10.55 -4.38
CA LEU A 98 11.38 11.36 -3.48
C LEU A 98 11.78 10.57 -2.21
N ARG A 99 10.88 9.76 -1.63
CA ARG A 99 11.22 8.88 -0.51
C ARG A 99 12.27 7.83 -0.86
N LYS A 100 12.23 7.26 -2.07
CA LYS A 100 13.28 6.35 -2.56
C LYS A 100 14.62 7.06 -2.68
N LEU A 101 14.62 8.29 -3.21
CA LEU A 101 15.82 9.11 -3.33
C LEU A 101 16.38 9.49 -1.95
N LYS A 102 15.51 9.89 -1.01
CA LYS A 102 15.86 10.14 0.39
C LYS A 102 16.60 8.95 1.00
N THR A 103 16.00 7.75 0.92
CA THR A 103 16.62 6.51 1.43
C THR A 103 17.98 6.24 0.78
N THR A 104 18.12 6.56 -0.51
CA THR A 104 19.42 6.41 -1.20
C THR A 104 20.45 7.36 -0.63
N TYR A 105 20.11 8.63 -0.40
CA TYR A 105 21.02 9.61 0.17
C TYR A 105 21.38 9.29 1.62
N GLU A 106 20.42 8.88 2.44
CA GLU A 106 20.66 8.42 3.80
C GLU A 106 21.67 7.26 3.84
N ARG A 107 21.51 6.27 2.96
CA ARG A 107 22.45 5.14 2.85
C ARG A 107 23.85 5.59 2.42
N LEU A 108 23.95 6.53 1.46
CA LEU A 108 25.26 7.05 1.03
C LEU A 108 25.96 7.79 2.17
N LEU A 109 25.24 8.58 2.98
CA LEU A 109 25.78 9.31 4.11
C LEU A 109 26.34 8.42 5.24
N LEU A 110 26.01 7.12 5.25
CA LEU A 110 26.59 6.14 6.16
C LEU A 110 28.02 5.70 5.73
N LEU A 111 28.38 5.92 4.47
CA LEU A 111 29.69 5.54 3.96
C LEU A 111 30.76 6.48 4.51
N LYS A 112 31.93 5.92 4.83
CA LYS A 112 33.07 6.63 5.36
C LYS A 112 34.33 6.25 4.61
N ASN A 113 35.25 7.19 4.55
CA ASN A 113 36.61 6.88 4.12
C ASN A 113 37.24 5.83 5.02
N SER A 114 37.98 4.89 4.45
CA SER A 114 38.73 3.89 5.21
C SER A 114 40.13 3.73 4.66
N LYS A 115 41.06 3.42 5.56
CA LYS A 115 42.47 3.17 5.24
C LYS A 115 42.90 1.92 5.97
N ARG A 116 43.41 0.94 5.23
CA ARG A 116 43.87 -0.34 5.74
C ARG A 116 45.29 -0.60 5.27
N ARG A 117 46.20 -1.01 6.19
CA ARG A 117 47.51 -1.50 5.83
C ARG A 117 47.37 -2.94 5.31
N VAL A 118 47.94 -3.19 4.16
CA VAL A 118 48.08 -4.52 3.56
C VAL A 118 49.54 -4.88 3.57
N THR A 119 49.88 -6.04 4.11
CA THR A 119 51.28 -6.54 4.18
C THR A 119 51.32 -7.84 3.38
N GLU A 120 52.15 -7.84 2.34
CA GLU A 120 52.45 -8.99 1.50
C GLU A 120 53.93 -9.37 1.73
N VAL A 121 54.34 -10.57 1.25
CA VAL A 121 55.64 -11.14 1.54
C VAL A 121 56.84 -10.19 1.25
N ASN A 122 56.72 -9.35 0.21
CA ASN A 122 57.78 -8.44 -0.21
C ASN A 122 57.32 -6.98 -0.31
N ASN A 123 56.11 -6.63 0.12
CA ASN A 123 55.59 -5.26 0.01
C ASN A 123 54.58 -4.96 1.11
N SER A 124 54.54 -3.68 1.50
CA SER A 124 53.52 -3.16 2.43
C SER A 124 52.96 -1.87 1.86
N TYR A 125 51.65 -1.79 1.74
CA TYR A 125 50.99 -0.59 1.22
C TYR A 125 49.70 -0.27 2.01
N PHE A 126 49.14 0.90 1.80
CA PHE A 126 47.85 1.29 2.34
C PHE A 126 46.79 1.23 1.25
N GLU A 127 45.78 0.38 1.42
CA GLU A 127 44.57 0.43 0.66
C GLU A 127 43.69 1.55 1.22
N CYS A 128 43.33 2.53 0.40
CA CYS A 128 42.47 3.65 0.77
C CYS A 128 41.17 3.57 -0.03
N LYS A 129 40.06 3.58 0.68
CA LYS A 129 38.71 3.71 0.07
C LYS A 129 38.17 5.08 0.42
N ASN A 130 37.92 5.91 -0.57
CA ASN A 130 37.46 7.26 -0.41
C ASN A 130 36.05 7.38 -0.97
N ILE A 131 35.15 8.12 -0.29
CA ILE A 131 33.84 8.47 -0.83
C ILE A 131 34.03 9.43 -2.01
N ASN A 132 33.13 9.30 -3.03
CA ASN A 132 33.20 10.08 -4.27
C ASN A 132 32.20 11.25 -4.28
N PHE A 133 31.71 11.67 -3.12
CA PHE A 133 30.69 12.71 -3.00
C PHE A 133 31.03 13.66 -1.84
N ASP A 134 30.53 14.89 -1.93
CA ASP A 134 30.55 15.83 -0.81
C ASP A 134 29.39 15.55 0.14
N SER A 135 29.73 15.17 1.37
CA SER A 135 28.74 14.83 2.40
C SER A 135 27.90 16.05 2.84
N LYS A 136 28.45 17.27 2.74
CA LYS A 136 27.72 18.48 3.09
C LYS A 136 26.66 18.79 2.03
N GLU A 137 27.05 18.79 0.77
CA GLU A 137 26.14 18.99 -0.35
C GLU A 137 25.02 17.92 -0.36
N LEU A 138 25.36 16.67 -0.07
CA LEU A 138 24.38 15.59 -0.02
C LEU A 138 23.38 15.76 1.12
N ARG A 139 23.81 16.28 2.28
CA ARG A 139 22.91 16.61 3.41
C ARG A 139 21.95 17.74 3.06
N GLU A 140 22.44 18.79 2.42
CA GLU A 140 21.60 19.92 1.97
C GLU A 140 20.52 19.45 0.98
N LYS A 141 20.87 18.55 0.04
CA LYS A 141 19.90 17.91 -0.86
C LYS A 141 18.89 17.06 -0.11
N LEU A 142 19.34 16.31 0.89
CA LEU A 142 18.47 15.48 1.72
C LEU A 142 17.44 16.32 2.50
N GLU A 143 17.90 17.39 3.13
CA GLU A 143 17.01 18.32 3.87
C GLU A 143 15.96 18.94 2.95
N LYS A 144 16.34 19.35 1.74
CA LYS A 144 15.40 19.90 0.76
C LYS A 144 14.35 18.88 0.34
N ILE A 145 14.75 17.64 0.04
CA ILE A 145 13.81 16.56 -0.30
C ILE A 145 12.86 16.31 0.86
N ASP A 146 13.34 16.32 2.09
CA ASP A 146 12.50 16.09 3.27
C ASP A 146 11.44 17.19 3.44
N GLN A 147 11.82 18.45 3.24
CA GLN A 147 10.90 19.60 3.24
C GLN A 147 9.85 19.48 2.13
N ASP A 148 10.24 19.11 0.91
CA ASP A 148 9.34 18.94 -0.22
C ASP A 148 8.32 17.82 0.02
N ILE A 149 8.76 16.69 0.60
CA ILE A 149 7.89 15.58 0.98
C ILE A 149 6.87 16.04 2.04
N GLN A 150 7.34 16.69 3.11
CA GLN A 150 6.47 17.15 4.20
C GLN A 150 5.42 18.15 3.73
N LYS A 151 5.83 19.11 2.87
CA LYS A 151 4.92 20.08 2.28
C LYS A 151 3.82 19.39 1.46
N THR A 152 4.22 18.47 0.57
CA THR A 152 3.29 17.73 -0.28
C THR A 152 2.34 16.87 0.54
N ASP A 153 2.83 16.14 1.55
CA ASP A 153 2.01 15.32 2.45
C ASP A 153 0.97 16.16 3.21
N PHE A 154 1.35 17.37 3.64
CA PHE A 154 0.45 18.28 4.32
C PHE A 154 -0.67 18.79 3.38
N GLU A 155 -0.34 19.13 2.14
CA GLU A 155 -1.34 19.57 1.15
C GLU A 155 -2.29 18.40 0.80
N ILE A 156 -1.78 17.22 0.57
CA ILE A 156 -2.60 16.00 0.35
C ILE A 156 -3.55 15.77 1.53
N SER A 157 -3.06 15.88 2.76
CA SER A 157 -3.89 15.70 3.96
C SER A 157 -5.04 16.70 4.04
N LYS A 158 -4.80 17.97 3.67
CA LYS A 158 -5.85 18.97 3.59
C LYS A 158 -6.90 18.61 2.52
N LEU A 159 -6.46 18.22 1.33
CA LEU A 159 -7.35 17.84 0.23
C LEU A 159 -8.18 16.60 0.58
N ASN A 160 -7.59 15.63 1.27
CA ASN A 160 -8.27 14.42 1.72
C ASN A 160 -9.39 14.69 2.73
N SER A 161 -9.41 15.85 3.39
CA SER A 161 -10.45 16.26 4.33
C SER A 161 -11.61 17.03 3.69
N ILE A 162 -11.50 17.40 2.41
CA ILE A 162 -12.57 18.12 1.69
C ILE A 162 -13.77 17.21 1.49
N GLU A 163 -14.94 17.68 1.92
CA GLU A 163 -16.20 16.94 1.76
C GLU A 163 -16.73 17.02 0.33
N PHE A 164 -17.28 15.90 -0.14
CA PHE A 164 -18.02 15.78 -1.40
C PHE A 164 -19.19 14.81 -1.27
N GLU A 165 -20.09 14.81 -2.23
CA GLU A 165 -21.23 13.88 -2.30
C GLU A 165 -20.92 12.66 -3.19
N ILE A 166 -21.38 11.45 -2.75
CA ILE A 166 -21.31 10.19 -3.47
C ILE A 166 -22.68 9.54 -3.61
#